data_1205015a2474fab50044b3ff27e37ce1
#
_entry.id   1205015a2474fab50044b3ff27e37ce1
#
_cell.length_a   1.000
_cell.length_b   1.000
_cell.length_c   1.000
_cell.angle_alpha   90.00
_cell.angle_beta   90.00
_cell.angle_gamma   90.00
#
_symmetry.space_group_name_H-M   'P 1'
#
loop_
_entity.id
_entity.type
_entity.pdbx_description
1 polymer ?
#
loop_
_entity_poly.entity_id
_entity_poly.type
_entity_poly.pdbx_seq_one_letter_code
_entity_poly.pdbx_strand_id
1 'polypeptide(L)'
;MIRNLMTSIKKATINDVNLLASLSVEAFLPAHGHSSPEKDIKTYLEANFSVHNFKKEIANPAFKYYLIYHHNKIAGFSKIIFNTPS
;
A
#
# COMPACT_ATOMS: atom_id res chain seq x y z
N MET A 1 -13.51 -24.80 10.05
CA MET A 1 -13.25 -24.39 9.80
C MET A 1 -12.93 -23.83 8.86
N ILE A 2 -12.76 -23.59 8.32
CA ILE A 2 -12.41 -23.14 7.42
C ILE A 2 -12.43 -21.95 7.05
N ARG A 3 -12.88 -21.18 7.10
CA ARG A 3 -12.86 -20.19 6.88
C ARG A 3 -11.95 -19.39 6.28
N ASN A 4 -10.93 -19.46 6.27
CA ASN A 4 -9.84 -18.76 5.66
C ASN A 4 -9.71 -18.98 4.19
N LEU A 5 -10.55 -19.78 3.62
CA LEU A 5 -10.54 -20.01 2.19
C LEU A 5 -10.92 -18.76 1.40
N MET A 6 -11.58 -17.81 2.07
CA MET A 6 -12.03 -16.59 1.41
C MET A 6 -11.03 -15.47 1.48
N THR A 7 -10.01 -15.62 2.31
CA THR A 7 -8.99 -14.58 2.49
C THR A 7 -7.64 -15.14 2.14
N SER A 8 -6.89 -14.43 1.32
CA SER A 8 -5.54 -14.83 0.98
C SER A 8 -4.60 -13.64 1.07
N ILE A 9 -3.34 -13.92 1.31
CA ILE A 9 -2.30 -12.91 1.46
C ILE A 9 -1.20 -13.24 0.47
N LYS A 10 -0.80 -12.23 -0.30
CA LYS A 10 0.23 -12.39 -1.31
C LYS A 10 1.29 -11.33 -1.12
N LYS A 11 2.54 -11.72 -1.19
CA LYS A 11 3.63 -10.75 -1.11
C LYS A 11 3.62 -9.88 -2.36
N ALA A 12 3.64 -8.57 -2.18
CA ALA A 12 3.64 -7.63 -3.29
C ALA A 12 5.02 -7.58 -3.94
N THR A 13 5.02 -7.41 -5.25
CA THR A 13 6.25 -7.31 -6.03
C THR A 13 6.25 -5.99 -6.79
N ILE A 14 7.33 -5.77 -7.54
CA ILE A 14 7.45 -4.57 -8.36
C ILE A 14 6.28 -4.43 -9.35
N ASN A 15 5.66 -5.54 -9.72
CA ASN A 15 4.51 -5.51 -10.63
C ASN A 15 3.24 -5.01 -9.97
N ASP A 16 3.24 -4.86 -8.65
CA ASP A 16 2.06 -4.46 -7.90
C ASP A 16 2.08 -3.00 -7.47
N VAL A 17 3.09 -2.22 -7.91
CA VAL A 17 3.24 -0.86 -7.43
C VAL A 17 2.09 0.06 -7.83
N ASN A 18 1.51 -0.16 -9.02
CA ASN A 18 0.36 0.65 -9.43
C ASN A 18 -0.83 0.40 -8.52
N LEU A 19 -1.04 -0.86 -8.16
CA LEU A 19 -2.13 -1.24 -7.26
C LEU A 19 -1.91 -0.65 -5.87
N LEU A 20 -0.68 -0.74 -5.36
CA LEU A 20 -0.35 -0.18 -4.05
C LEU A 20 -0.59 1.32 -4.02
N ALA A 21 -0.19 2.02 -5.08
CA ALA A 21 -0.40 3.47 -5.15
C ALA A 21 -1.89 3.80 -5.15
N SER A 22 -2.68 3.08 -5.94
CA SER A 22 -4.13 3.30 -6.00
C SER A 22 -4.80 3.06 -4.66
N LEU A 23 -4.46 1.96 -4.01
CA LEU A 23 -5.06 1.62 -2.71
C LEU A 23 -4.70 2.66 -1.66
N SER A 24 -3.47 3.14 -1.68
CA SER A 24 -3.03 4.15 -0.72
C SER A 24 -3.79 5.45 -0.88
N VAL A 25 -3.97 5.89 -2.13
CA VAL A 25 -4.71 7.11 -2.40
C VAL A 25 -6.17 6.96 -1.99
N GLU A 26 -6.78 5.82 -2.33
CA GLU A 26 -8.18 5.58 -1.97
C GLU A 26 -8.40 5.57 -0.46
N ALA A 27 -7.45 5.06 0.28
CA ALA A 27 -7.55 5.02 1.73
C ALA A 27 -7.29 6.40 2.34
N PHE A 28 -6.41 7.19 1.74
CA PHE A 28 -6.01 8.48 2.27
C PHE A 28 -7.10 9.55 2.10
N LEU A 29 -7.70 9.63 0.92
CA LEU A 29 -8.61 10.72 0.59
C LEU A 29 -9.83 10.80 1.50
N PRO A 30 -10.55 9.71 1.79
CA PRO A 30 -11.69 9.81 2.68
C PRO A 30 -11.34 10.30 4.08
N ALA A 31 -10.13 9.95 4.54
CA ALA A 31 -9.73 10.28 5.90
C ALA A 31 -9.15 11.70 6.01
N HIS A 32 -8.50 12.19 4.97
CA HIS A 32 -7.73 13.43 5.05
C HIS A 32 -8.07 14.48 4.01
N GLY A 33 -8.88 14.14 3.03
CA GLY A 33 -9.14 15.04 1.90
C GLY A 33 -9.81 16.34 2.25
N HIS A 34 -10.43 16.42 3.43
CA HIS A 34 -11.16 17.63 3.83
C HIS A 34 -10.37 18.53 4.78
N SER A 35 -9.22 18.08 5.21
CA SER A 35 -8.49 18.80 6.24
C SER A 35 -7.38 19.69 5.73
N SER A 36 -7.11 19.66 4.43
CA SER A 36 -6.02 20.43 3.84
C SER A 36 -6.39 20.93 2.46
N PRO A 37 -5.74 22.01 1.98
CA PRO A 37 -5.96 22.47 0.62
C PRO A 37 -5.62 21.38 -0.40
N GLU A 38 -6.34 21.40 -1.50
CA GLU A 38 -6.15 20.41 -2.56
C GLU A 38 -4.70 20.33 -3.04
N LYS A 39 -4.05 21.49 -3.14
CA LYS A 39 -2.66 21.54 -3.57
C LYS A 39 -1.74 20.78 -2.63
N ASP A 40 -1.96 20.93 -1.33
CA ASP A 40 -1.12 20.25 -0.33
C ASP A 40 -1.37 18.76 -0.34
N ILE A 41 -2.61 18.34 -0.54
CA ILE A 41 -2.97 16.95 -0.62
C ILE A 41 -2.29 16.29 -1.82
N LYS A 42 -2.34 16.95 -2.96
CA LYS A 42 -1.72 16.44 -4.16
C LYS A 42 -0.21 16.26 -3.97
N THR A 43 0.43 17.26 -3.37
CA THR A 43 1.87 17.19 -3.12
C THR A 43 2.20 16.03 -2.18
N TYR A 44 1.41 15.86 -1.14
CA TYR A 44 1.62 14.76 -0.20
C TYR A 44 1.47 13.40 -0.87
N LEU A 45 0.44 13.25 -1.72
CA LEU A 45 0.20 11.99 -2.41
C LEU A 45 1.35 11.64 -3.36
N GLU A 46 1.85 12.63 -4.08
CA GLU A 46 2.95 12.41 -5.00
C GLU A 46 4.23 12.04 -4.28
N ALA A 47 4.46 12.64 -3.11
CA ALA A 47 5.67 12.37 -2.35
C ALA A 47 5.64 11.00 -1.66
N ASN A 48 4.47 10.56 -1.22
CA ASN A 48 4.39 9.39 -0.36
C ASN A 48 3.74 8.16 -1.01
N PHE A 49 2.82 8.36 -1.93
CA PHE A 49 2.05 7.25 -2.51
C PHE A 49 2.22 7.14 -4.02
N SER A 50 3.30 7.65 -4.56
CA SER A 50 3.55 7.53 -5.98
C SER A 50 4.08 6.14 -6.32
N VAL A 51 3.91 5.75 -7.57
CA VAL A 51 4.48 4.51 -8.07
C VAL A 51 5.99 4.49 -7.86
N HIS A 52 6.63 5.63 -8.11
CA HIS A 52 8.09 5.74 -7.93
C HIS A 52 8.50 5.43 -6.49
N ASN A 53 7.76 5.96 -5.53
CA ASN A 53 8.06 5.73 -4.12
C ASN A 53 7.90 4.25 -3.75
N PHE A 54 6.83 3.62 -4.25
CA PHE A 54 6.62 2.20 -3.98
C PHE A 54 7.69 1.34 -4.63
N LYS A 55 8.16 1.72 -5.82
CA LYS A 55 9.26 0.99 -6.46
C LYS A 55 10.51 1.01 -5.60
N LYS A 56 10.83 2.17 -5.04
CA LYS A 56 11.98 2.30 -4.17
C LYS A 56 11.84 1.43 -2.92
N GLU A 57 10.68 1.45 -2.32
CA GLU A 57 10.47 0.71 -1.08
C GLU A 57 10.45 -0.79 -1.30
N ILE A 58 9.85 -1.24 -2.40
CA ILE A 58 9.83 -2.67 -2.68
C ILE A 58 11.23 -3.19 -2.97
N ALA A 59 12.08 -2.38 -3.57
CA ALA A 59 13.46 -2.76 -3.83
C ALA A 59 14.31 -2.82 -2.56
N ASN A 60 13.84 -2.19 -1.49
CA ASN A 60 14.58 -2.15 -0.22
C ASN A 60 14.20 -3.37 0.64
N PRO A 61 15.15 -4.22 1.00
CA PRO A 61 14.83 -5.42 1.79
C PRO A 61 14.29 -5.13 3.18
N ALA A 62 14.41 -3.90 3.66
CA ALA A 62 13.84 -3.51 4.96
C ALA A 62 12.34 -3.38 4.92
N PHE A 63 11.74 -3.28 3.73
CA PHE A 63 10.29 -3.12 3.58
C PHE A 63 9.68 -4.34 2.92
N LYS A 64 8.55 -4.79 3.46
CA LYS A 64 7.76 -5.87 2.86
C LYS A 64 6.32 -5.42 2.77
N TYR A 65 5.75 -5.53 1.59
CA TYR A 65 4.34 -5.23 1.37
C TYR A 65 3.60 -6.52 1.07
N TYR A 66 2.42 -6.66 1.65
CA TYR A 66 1.56 -7.80 1.41
C TYR A 66 0.19 -7.33 0.98
N LEU A 67 -0.33 -7.97 -0.06
CA LEU A 67 -1.67 -7.69 -0.56
C LEU A 67 -2.64 -8.67 0.09
N ILE A 68 -3.78 -8.15 0.49
CA ILE A 68 -4.80 -8.96 1.16
C ILE A 68 -6.00 -9.03 0.25
N TYR A 69 -6.39 -10.24 -0.09
CA TYR A 69 -7.54 -10.51 -0.95
C TYR A 69 -8.64 -11.18 -0.15
N HIS A 70 -9.87 -10.84 -0.45
CA HIS A 70 -11.03 -11.46 0.14
C HIS A 70 -12.00 -11.78 -0.99
N HIS A 71 -12.37 -13.06 -1.13
CA HIS A 71 -13.18 -13.52 -2.25
C HIS A 71 -12.56 -13.16 -3.60
N ASN A 72 -11.24 -13.30 -3.68
CA ASN A 72 -10.46 -13.00 -4.89
C ASN A 72 -10.51 -11.53 -5.30
N LYS A 73 -10.93 -10.66 -4.40
CA LYS A 73 -10.91 -9.22 -4.63
C LYS A 73 -9.95 -8.56 -3.66
N ILE A 74 -9.25 -7.54 -4.15
CA ILE A 74 -8.30 -6.85 -3.29
C ILE A 74 -9.05 -6.14 -2.17
N ALA A 75 -8.65 -6.40 -0.94
CA ALA A 75 -9.28 -5.81 0.24
C ALA A 75 -8.38 -4.77 0.90
N GLY A 76 -7.06 -4.88 0.71
CA GLY A 76 -6.15 -3.94 1.32
C GLY A 76 -4.72 -4.43 1.20
N PHE A 77 -3.84 -3.76 1.93
CA PHE A 77 -2.45 -4.19 1.97
C PHE A 77 -1.85 -3.89 3.34
N SER A 78 -0.72 -4.53 3.61
CA SER A 78 0.00 -4.34 4.86
C SER A 78 1.46 -4.05 4.55
N LYS A 79 2.07 -3.19 5.33
CA LYS A 79 3.48 -2.86 5.21
C LYS A 79 4.20 -3.27 6.48
N ILE A 80 5.27 -4.05 6.32
CA ILE A 80 6.11 -4.46 7.43
C ILE A 80 7.48 -3.84 7.24
N ILE A 81 7.96 -3.16 8.24
CA ILE A 81 9.27 -2.53 8.22
C ILE A 81 10.17 -3.33 9.15
N PHE A 82 11.23 -3.88 8.58
CA PHE A 82 12.20 -4.61 9.36
C PHE A 82 13.25 -3.65 9.85
N ASN A 83 13.26 -3.44 11.13
CA ASN A 83 14.17 -2.51 11.77
C ASN A 83 15.26 -3.27 12.49
N THR A 84 16.05 -3.99 11.70
CA THR A 84 17.07 -4.85 12.26
C THR A 84 18.34 -4.08 12.41
N PRO A 85 18.86 -3.98 13.60
CA PRO A 85 20.21 -3.44 13.76
C PRO A 85 21.12 -4.45 13.13
N SER A 86 21.81 -4.08 12.18
CA SER A 86 22.61 -5.05 11.46
C SER A 86 23.82 -5.50 12.16
#